data_ec1c6cf57c739c4dea6f85212c065215
#
_entry.id   ec1c6cf57c739c4dea6f85212c065215
#
_cell.length_a   1.000
_cell.length_b   1.000
_cell.length_c   1.000
_cell.angle_alpha   90.00
_cell.angle_beta   90.00
_cell.angle_gamma   90.00
#
_symmetry.space_group_name_H-M   'P 1'
#
loop_
_entity.id
_entity.type
_entity.pdbx_description
1 polymer ?
#
loop_
_entity_poly.entity_id
_entity_poly.type
_entity_poly.pdbx_seq_one_letter_code
_entity_poly.pdbx_strand_id
1 'polypeptide(L)'
;LGLVVALPLAAGICGTILPALGWFPALGARDVSAAPLQMFLATPGVAGAIMLSLGTGLVATFLSFIASFILVVTLSSFAPMHRLRSIMGPLIAVPHSTVAIGILFLLAPSGWLIRLVSPELTGFVRPPATGLLPDLEQHGLIIALLAKEIPFLCLVSLAALSTQPARQITAIGRSLGYSKDAAMWLLVMPDIYRLIRLPLAAVLVFSVSVVDMSLVLGPGLPPPLAVMVVHGFEDPDLLARLPASAGTLLQSGLA
;
A
#
# COMPACT_ATOMS: atom_id res chain seq x y z
N LEU A 1 23.20 21.60 -2.56
CA LEU A 1 22.40 20.37 -2.73
C LEU A 1 21.04 20.48 -2.06
N GLY A 2 20.93 20.95 -0.79
CA GLY A 2 19.67 21.10 -0.06
C GLY A 2 18.64 21.98 -0.77
N LEU A 3 19.05 23.12 -1.32
CA LEU A 3 18.17 24.03 -2.06
C LEU A 3 17.61 23.40 -3.35
N VAL A 4 18.39 22.59 -4.06
CA VAL A 4 17.97 21.92 -5.31
C VAL A 4 16.85 20.90 -5.06
N VAL A 5 16.79 20.31 -3.87
CA VAL A 5 15.74 19.37 -3.48
C VAL A 5 14.58 20.09 -2.80
N ALA A 6 14.87 21.04 -1.90
CA ALA A 6 13.84 21.72 -1.11
C ALA A 6 12.95 22.66 -1.94
N LEU A 7 13.51 23.34 -2.95
CA LEU A 7 12.76 24.30 -3.77
C LEU A 7 11.65 23.66 -4.61
N PRO A 8 11.89 22.58 -5.39
CA PRO A 8 10.82 21.90 -6.12
C PRO A 8 9.76 21.31 -5.19
N LEU A 9 10.18 20.75 -4.04
CA LEU A 9 9.26 20.19 -3.06
C LEU A 9 8.35 21.28 -2.46
N ALA A 10 8.94 22.40 -2.03
CA ALA A 10 8.18 23.54 -1.52
C ALA A 10 7.24 24.12 -2.58
N ALA A 11 7.70 24.27 -3.83
CA ALA A 11 6.87 24.72 -4.93
C ALA A 11 5.69 23.79 -5.21
N GLY A 12 5.90 22.46 -5.17
CA GLY A 12 4.84 21.45 -5.31
C GLY A 12 3.81 21.53 -4.18
N ILE A 13 4.29 21.64 -2.94
CA ILE A 13 3.40 21.78 -1.76
C ILE A 13 2.58 23.08 -1.85
N CYS A 14 3.23 24.21 -2.15
CA CYS A 14 2.51 25.48 -2.32
C CYS A 14 1.54 25.40 -3.51
N GLY A 15 1.96 24.77 -4.62
CA GLY A 15 1.13 24.55 -5.82
C GLY A 15 -0.08 23.66 -5.57
N THR A 16 -0.12 22.92 -4.46
CA THR A 16 -1.28 22.12 -4.04
C THR A 16 -2.11 22.84 -2.98
N ILE A 17 -1.46 23.44 -1.97
CA ILE A 17 -2.17 24.09 -0.86
C ILE A 17 -2.94 25.33 -1.34
N LEU A 18 -2.34 26.18 -2.18
CA LEU A 18 -2.99 27.41 -2.61
C LEU A 18 -4.26 27.16 -3.43
N PRO A 19 -4.28 26.30 -4.47
CA PRO A 19 -5.52 25.97 -5.17
C PRO A 19 -6.54 25.26 -4.27
N ALA A 20 -6.11 24.43 -3.32
CA ALA A 20 -7.01 23.79 -2.37
C ALA A 20 -7.75 24.81 -1.48
N LEU A 21 -7.15 25.97 -1.24
CA LEU A 21 -7.74 27.10 -0.53
C LEU A 21 -8.47 28.09 -1.47
N GLY A 22 -8.65 27.75 -2.74
CA GLY A 22 -9.35 28.59 -3.70
C GLY A 22 -8.48 29.65 -4.38
N TRP A 23 -7.17 29.73 -4.06
CA TRP A 23 -6.30 30.75 -4.62
C TRP A 23 -5.49 30.20 -5.78
N PHE A 24 -5.94 30.50 -7.02
CA PHE A 24 -5.27 30.13 -8.25
C PHE A 24 -5.43 31.23 -9.30
N PRO A 25 -4.67 32.34 -9.20
CA PRO A 25 -4.83 33.54 -10.03
C PRO A 25 -4.78 33.28 -11.52
N ALA A 26 -3.99 32.32 -11.99
CA ALA A 26 -3.89 31.94 -13.40
C ALA A 26 -5.23 31.47 -14.01
N LEU A 27 -6.14 30.92 -13.17
CA LEU A 27 -7.48 30.50 -13.55
C LEU A 27 -8.57 31.49 -13.10
N GLY A 28 -8.19 32.70 -12.65
CA GLY A 28 -9.12 33.71 -12.18
C GLY A 28 -9.60 33.55 -10.74
N ALA A 29 -9.25 32.45 -10.04
CA ALA A 29 -9.59 32.21 -8.66
C ALA A 29 -8.65 32.99 -7.73
N ARG A 30 -9.16 34.04 -7.06
CA ARG A 30 -8.37 34.97 -6.23
C ARG A 30 -8.85 35.04 -4.78
N ASP A 31 -9.94 34.38 -4.46
CA ASP A 31 -10.56 34.43 -3.13
C ASP A 31 -10.20 33.17 -2.33
N VAL A 32 -9.56 33.38 -1.18
CA VAL A 32 -9.26 32.28 -0.25
C VAL A 32 -10.57 31.81 0.39
N SER A 33 -10.93 30.56 0.17
CA SER A 33 -12.18 29.98 0.64
C SER A 33 -12.08 28.46 0.83
N ALA A 34 -13.03 27.88 1.57
CA ALA A 34 -13.19 26.44 1.68
C ALA A 34 -14.03 25.82 0.53
N ALA A 35 -14.39 26.62 -0.48
CA ALA A 35 -15.23 26.16 -1.58
C ALA A 35 -14.65 24.94 -2.33
N PRO A 36 -13.34 24.86 -2.65
CA PRO A 36 -12.76 23.68 -3.31
C PRO A 36 -12.94 22.41 -2.50
N LEU A 37 -12.78 22.48 -1.18
CA LEU A 37 -13.00 21.31 -0.29
C LEU A 37 -14.48 20.89 -0.27
N GLN A 38 -15.39 21.86 -0.20
CA GLN A 38 -16.84 21.57 -0.24
C GLN A 38 -17.23 20.96 -1.59
N MET A 39 -16.71 21.48 -2.69
CA MET A 39 -16.93 20.92 -4.03
C MET A 39 -16.39 19.48 -4.13
N PHE A 40 -15.19 19.22 -3.61
CA PHE A 40 -14.62 17.88 -3.61
C PHE A 40 -15.49 16.91 -2.79
N LEU A 41 -15.89 17.30 -1.56
CA LEU A 41 -16.71 16.46 -0.70
C LEU A 41 -18.12 16.24 -1.25
N ALA A 42 -18.64 17.16 -2.06
CA ALA A 42 -19.92 17.02 -2.75
C ALA A 42 -19.83 16.15 -4.01
N THR A 43 -18.61 15.78 -4.47
CA THR A 43 -18.45 14.91 -5.64
C THR A 43 -19.02 13.52 -5.35
N PRO A 44 -19.85 12.96 -6.24
CA PRO A 44 -20.42 11.63 -6.05
C PRO A 44 -19.33 10.57 -5.86
N GLY A 45 -19.50 9.72 -4.84
CA GLY A 45 -18.59 8.60 -4.58
C GLY A 45 -17.40 8.92 -3.66
N VAL A 46 -17.15 10.18 -3.28
CA VAL A 46 -15.99 10.53 -2.42
C VAL A 46 -16.01 9.77 -1.09
N ALA A 47 -17.14 9.66 -0.42
CA ALA A 47 -17.22 8.91 0.83
C ALA A 47 -16.85 7.43 0.63
N GLY A 48 -17.33 6.81 -0.45
CA GLY A 48 -16.95 5.45 -0.84
C GLY A 48 -15.45 5.32 -1.17
N ALA A 49 -14.89 6.29 -1.90
CA ALA A 49 -13.48 6.35 -2.23
C ALA A 49 -12.59 6.44 -0.98
N ILE A 50 -12.98 7.25 0.01
CA ILE A 50 -12.30 7.36 1.31
C ILE A 50 -12.34 6.01 2.05
N MET A 51 -13.54 5.43 2.20
CA MET A 51 -13.72 4.15 2.90
C MET A 51 -12.94 3.01 2.22
N LEU A 52 -12.95 2.99 0.89
CA LEU A 52 -12.19 2.02 0.11
C LEU A 52 -10.69 2.15 0.33
N SER A 53 -10.13 3.38 0.22
CA SER A 53 -8.70 3.62 0.42
C SER A 53 -8.25 3.29 1.84
N LEU A 54 -8.99 3.71 2.86
CA LEU A 54 -8.70 3.37 4.25
C LEU A 54 -8.84 1.87 4.51
N GLY A 55 -9.92 1.25 4.02
CA GLY A 55 -10.17 -0.18 4.21
C GLY A 55 -9.09 -1.04 3.57
N THR A 56 -8.77 -0.80 2.29
CA THR A 56 -7.72 -1.54 1.58
C THR A 56 -6.34 -1.31 2.21
N GLY A 57 -6.00 -0.07 2.54
CA GLY A 57 -4.73 0.27 3.17
C GLY A 57 -4.56 -0.36 4.55
N LEU A 58 -5.57 -0.29 5.42
CA LEU A 58 -5.55 -0.92 6.75
C LEU A 58 -5.45 -2.45 6.66
N VAL A 59 -6.27 -3.07 5.81
CA VAL A 59 -6.27 -4.53 5.64
C VAL A 59 -4.94 -5.01 5.08
N ALA A 60 -4.43 -4.36 4.02
CA ALA A 60 -3.14 -4.73 3.43
C ALA A 60 -2.00 -4.57 4.43
N THR A 61 -1.93 -3.45 5.16
CA THR A 61 -0.89 -3.20 6.17
C THR A 61 -0.95 -4.22 7.30
N PHE A 62 -2.14 -4.49 7.83
CA PHE A 62 -2.33 -5.45 8.93
C PHE A 62 -1.95 -6.87 8.52
N LEU A 63 -2.41 -7.33 7.36
CA LEU A 63 -2.07 -8.64 6.85
C LEU A 63 -0.57 -8.75 6.53
N SER A 64 0.03 -7.71 5.94
CA SER A 64 1.48 -7.68 5.67
C SER A 64 2.31 -7.73 6.95
N PHE A 65 1.88 -7.00 7.99
CA PHE A 65 2.53 -7.03 9.30
C PHE A 65 2.50 -8.43 9.91
N ILE A 66 1.32 -9.06 10.00
CA ILE A 66 1.18 -10.42 10.54
C ILE A 66 1.99 -11.42 9.71
N ALA A 67 1.83 -11.41 8.39
CA ALA A 67 2.54 -12.34 7.51
C ALA A 67 4.06 -12.18 7.62
N SER A 68 4.59 -10.94 7.66
CA SER A 68 6.01 -10.69 7.81
C SER A 68 6.55 -11.22 9.13
N PHE A 69 5.82 -11.04 10.24
CA PHE A 69 6.22 -11.54 11.54
C PHE A 69 6.23 -13.08 11.60
N ILE A 70 5.17 -13.72 11.07
CA ILE A 70 5.13 -15.19 10.95
C ILE A 70 6.33 -15.67 10.14
N LEU A 71 6.61 -15.06 8.98
CA LEU A 71 7.73 -15.44 8.13
C LEU A 71 9.08 -15.24 8.83
N VAL A 72 9.29 -14.13 9.53
CA VAL A 72 10.53 -13.87 10.26
C VAL A 72 10.75 -14.92 11.36
N VAL A 73 9.73 -15.23 12.17
CA VAL A 73 9.85 -16.23 13.24
C VAL A 73 10.11 -17.62 12.67
N THR A 74 9.30 -18.06 11.70
CA THR A 74 9.41 -19.42 11.14
C THR A 74 10.70 -19.59 10.36
N LEU A 75 11.00 -18.68 9.41
CA LEU A 75 12.16 -18.80 8.52
C LEU A 75 13.48 -18.60 9.27
N SER A 76 13.54 -17.77 10.32
CA SER A 76 14.75 -17.62 11.14
C SER A 76 15.13 -18.91 11.87
N SER A 77 14.20 -19.84 12.00
CA SER A 77 14.45 -21.18 12.57
C SER A 77 15.07 -22.16 11.57
N PHE A 78 14.82 -21.98 10.27
CA PHE A 78 15.21 -22.94 9.21
C PHE A 78 16.31 -22.42 8.29
N ALA A 79 16.44 -21.10 8.12
CA ALA A 79 17.39 -20.53 7.18
C ALA A 79 18.28 -19.45 7.83
N PRO A 80 19.54 -19.34 7.40
CA PRO A 80 20.41 -18.28 7.87
C PRO A 80 19.94 -16.93 7.33
N MET A 81 20.05 -15.89 8.17
CA MET A 81 19.55 -14.54 7.96
C MET A 81 19.95 -13.93 6.59
N HIS A 82 21.19 -14.23 6.12
CA HIS A 82 21.67 -13.69 4.83
C HIS A 82 20.89 -14.25 3.64
N ARG A 83 20.46 -15.53 3.68
CA ARG A 83 19.64 -16.13 2.62
C ARG A 83 18.25 -15.49 2.57
N LEU A 84 17.65 -15.22 3.72
CA LEU A 84 16.35 -14.56 3.77
C LEU A 84 16.43 -13.16 3.14
N ARG A 85 17.46 -12.40 3.48
CA ARG A 85 17.69 -11.07 2.88
C ARG A 85 17.94 -11.14 1.37
N SER A 86 18.69 -12.13 0.88
CA SER A 86 18.96 -12.27 -0.56
C SER A 86 17.73 -12.63 -1.38
N ILE A 87 16.75 -13.32 -0.80
CA ILE A 87 15.47 -13.64 -1.46
C ILE A 87 14.53 -12.43 -1.44
N MET A 88 14.43 -11.71 -0.33
CA MET A 88 13.51 -10.58 -0.19
C MET A 88 13.97 -9.34 -0.99
N GLY A 89 15.29 -9.12 -1.13
CA GLY A 89 15.85 -7.96 -1.83
C GLY A 89 15.33 -7.77 -3.26
N PRO A 90 15.45 -8.77 -4.16
CA PRO A 90 14.94 -8.68 -5.52
C PRO A 90 13.43 -8.42 -5.61
N LEU A 91 12.63 -8.95 -4.67
CA LEU A 91 11.17 -8.75 -4.66
C LEU A 91 10.79 -7.28 -4.43
N ILE A 92 11.60 -6.56 -3.64
CA ILE A 92 11.38 -5.12 -3.42
C ILE A 92 11.80 -4.30 -4.64
N ALA A 93 12.82 -4.75 -5.37
CA ALA A 93 13.33 -4.02 -6.54
C ALA A 93 12.35 -3.96 -7.72
N VAL A 94 11.39 -4.89 -7.81
CA VAL A 94 10.36 -4.87 -8.86
C VAL A 94 9.48 -3.63 -8.69
N PRO A 95 9.21 -2.81 -9.74
CA PRO A 95 8.29 -1.68 -9.65
C PRO A 95 6.87 -2.09 -9.22
N HIS A 96 6.20 -1.25 -8.45
CA HIS A 96 4.85 -1.53 -7.94
C HIS A 96 3.83 -1.75 -9.07
N SER A 97 3.85 -0.89 -10.10
CA SER A 97 3.00 -1.03 -11.28
C SER A 97 3.21 -2.36 -12.01
N THR A 98 4.46 -2.84 -12.10
CA THR A 98 4.78 -4.13 -12.73
C THR A 98 4.16 -5.28 -11.93
N VAL A 99 4.21 -5.23 -10.59
CA VAL A 99 3.55 -6.24 -9.75
C VAL A 99 2.04 -6.21 -9.95
N ALA A 100 1.43 -5.02 -10.00
CA ALA A 100 -0.01 -4.88 -10.24
C ALA A 100 -0.44 -5.46 -11.59
N ILE A 101 0.30 -5.15 -12.67
CA ILE A 101 0.06 -5.71 -14.00
C ILE A 101 0.23 -7.24 -13.98
N GLY A 102 1.28 -7.75 -13.34
CA GLY A 102 1.50 -9.20 -13.21
C GLY A 102 0.35 -9.91 -12.51
N ILE A 103 -0.16 -9.34 -11.41
CA ILE A 103 -1.30 -9.88 -10.66
C ILE A 103 -2.58 -9.80 -11.48
N LEU A 104 -2.80 -8.70 -12.21
CA LEU A 104 -3.93 -8.60 -13.13
C LEU A 104 -3.91 -9.72 -14.17
N PHE A 105 -2.77 -9.94 -14.86
CA PHE A 105 -2.64 -11.02 -15.85
C PHE A 105 -2.77 -12.42 -15.23
N LEU A 106 -2.40 -12.57 -13.97
CA LEU A 106 -2.48 -13.85 -13.28
C LEU A 106 -3.92 -14.19 -12.89
N LEU A 107 -4.64 -13.23 -12.29
CA LEU A 107 -5.93 -13.44 -11.64
C LEU A 107 -7.15 -13.02 -12.47
N ALA A 108 -6.98 -12.30 -13.57
CA ALA A 108 -8.10 -11.86 -14.42
C ALA A 108 -9.00 -13.04 -14.84
N PRO A 109 -10.28 -12.81 -15.18
CA PRO A 109 -11.18 -13.84 -15.66
C PRO A 109 -10.64 -14.65 -16.85
N SER A 110 -9.85 -14.01 -17.70
CA SER A 110 -9.11 -14.64 -18.81
C SER A 110 -7.61 -14.83 -18.48
N GLY A 111 -7.24 -14.75 -17.21
CA GLY A 111 -5.86 -14.78 -16.76
C GLY A 111 -5.21 -16.16 -16.79
N TRP A 112 -3.91 -16.16 -16.50
CA TRP A 112 -3.08 -17.36 -16.59
C TRP A 112 -3.56 -18.48 -15.68
N LEU A 113 -3.96 -18.20 -14.43
CA LEU A 113 -4.39 -19.24 -13.49
C LEU A 113 -5.63 -19.98 -13.99
N ILE A 114 -6.65 -19.26 -14.47
CA ILE A 114 -7.84 -19.91 -15.03
C ILE A 114 -7.48 -20.74 -16.26
N ARG A 115 -6.64 -20.21 -17.15
CA ARG A 115 -6.24 -20.92 -18.37
C ARG A 115 -5.48 -22.22 -18.08
N LEU A 116 -4.62 -22.23 -17.05
CA LEU A 116 -3.85 -23.42 -16.66
C LEU A 116 -4.72 -24.56 -16.12
N VAL A 117 -5.86 -24.23 -15.50
CA VAL A 117 -6.74 -25.21 -14.86
C VAL A 117 -8.03 -25.48 -15.66
N SER A 118 -8.22 -24.80 -16.79
CA SER A 118 -9.39 -24.95 -17.66
C SER A 118 -9.03 -25.68 -18.96
N PRO A 119 -9.94 -26.48 -19.52
CA PRO A 119 -11.27 -26.82 -18.98
C PRO A 119 -11.26 -27.97 -17.95
N GLU A 120 -10.14 -28.65 -17.75
CA GLU A 120 -10.06 -29.96 -17.08
C GLU A 120 -10.55 -29.93 -15.62
N LEU A 121 -10.18 -28.89 -14.86
CA LEU A 121 -10.57 -28.76 -13.44
C LEU A 121 -11.78 -27.84 -13.23
N THR A 122 -11.98 -26.87 -14.11
CA THR A 122 -13.02 -25.84 -13.93
C THR A 122 -14.26 -26.07 -14.79
N GLY A 123 -14.14 -26.86 -15.86
CA GLY A 123 -15.18 -27.03 -16.89
C GLY A 123 -15.40 -25.81 -17.77
N PHE A 124 -14.63 -24.74 -17.62
CA PHE A 124 -14.78 -23.52 -18.41
C PHE A 124 -14.14 -23.65 -19.79
N VAL A 125 -14.95 -23.68 -20.82
CA VAL A 125 -14.51 -23.61 -22.25
C VAL A 125 -14.27 -22.15 -22.67
N ARG A 126 -14.90 -21.20 -21.96
CA ARG A 126 -14.74 -19.74 -22.15
C ARG A 126 -14.44 -19.10 -20.80
N PRO A 127 -13.75 -17.94 -20.79
CA PRO A 127 -13.50 -17.23 -19.54
C PRO A 127 -14.81 -16.97 -18.79
N PRO A 128 -14.87 -17.26 -17.47
CA PRO A 128 -16.03 -16.93 -16.67
C PRO A 128 -16.20 -15.42 -16.53
N ALA A 129 -17.42 -14.95 -16.31
CA ALA A 129 -17.70 -13.52 -16.16
C ALA A 129 -17.03 -12.91 -14.92
N THR A 130 -16.86 -13.68 -13.85
CA THR A 130 -16.39 -13.20 -12.54
C THR A 130 -14.96 -13.61 -12.15
N GLY A 131 -14.26 -14.37 -12.98
CA GLY A 131 -12.90 -14.83 -12.63
C GLY A 131 -12.83 -15.78 -11.41
N LEU A 132 -11.60 -16.00 -10.91
CA LEU A 132 -11.34 -16.82 -9.70
C LEU A 132 -11.71 -16.11 -8.41
N LEU A 133 -11.64 -14.79 -8.40
CA LEU A 133 -11.97 -13.96 -7.24
C LEU A 133 -13.16 -13.07 -7.61
N PRO A 134 -14.26 -13.14 -6.86
CA PRO A 134 -15.27 -12.09 -6.90
C PRO A 134 -14.59 -10.76 -6.56
N ASP A 135 -15.01 -9.67 -7.21
CA ASP A 135 -14.46 -8.33 -6.99
C ASP A 135 -12.91 -8.31 -7.08
N LEU A 136 -12.38 -8.89 -8.18
CA LEU A 136 -10.93 -8.95 -8.45
C LEU A 136 -10.27 -7.57 -8.29
N GLU A 137 -10.97 -6.51 -8.69
CA GLU A 137 -10.48 -5.14 -8.60
C GLU A 137 -10.09 -4.76 -7.17
N GLN A 138 -10.90 -5.09 -6.16
CA GLN A 138 -10.59 -4.79 -4.77
C GLN A 138 -9.59 -5.79 -4.15
N HIS A 139 -9.84 -7.08 -4.34
CA HIS A 139 -8.97 -8.13 -3.80
C HIS A 139 -7.61 -8.18 -4.49
N GLY A 140 -7.55 -7.92 -5.79
CA GLY A 140 -6.31 -7.83 -6.55
C GLY A 140 -5.38 -6.73 -6.05
N LEU A 141 -5.94 -5.57 -5.69
CA LEU A 141 -5.18 -4.47 -5.11
C LEU A 141 -4.57 -4.87 -3.76
N ILE A 142 -5.34 -5.52 -2.88
CA ILE A 142 -4.82 -6.03 -1.60
C ILE A 142 -3.70 -7.04 -1.83
N ILE A 143 -3.87 -8.01 -2.73
CA ILE A 143 -2.85 -9.01 -3.06
C ILE A 143 -1.57 -8.36 -3.58
N ALA A 144 -1.71 -7.33 -4.44
CA ALA A 144 -0.56 -6.60 -4.99
C ALA A 144 0.21 -5.84 -3.89
N LEU A 145 -0.51 -5.20 -2.97
CA LEU A 145 0.09 -4.56 -1.80
C LEU A 145 0.80 -5.60 -0.93
N LEU A 146 0.16 -6.72 -0.60
CA LEU A 146 0.78 -7.81 0.18
C LEU A 146 2.08 -8.30 -0.46
N ALA A 147 2.09 -8.48 -1.79
CA ALA A 147 3.27 -8.94 -2.52
C ALA A 147 4.48 -8.00 -2.39
N LYS A 148 4.24 -6.71 -2.13
CA LYS A 148 5.30 -5.69 -1.94
C LYS A 148 5.62 -5.45 -0.49
N GLU A 149 4.60 -5.31 0.35
CA GLU A 149 4.77 -4.90 1.75
C GLU A 149 5.30 -6.03 2.63
N ILE A 150 4.95 -7.30 2.36
CA ILE A 150 5.48 -8.43 3.12
C ILE A 150 7.01 -8.52 3.00
N PRO A 151 7.62 -8.56 1.80
CA PRO A 151 9.08 -8.57 1.67
C PRO A 151 9.75 -7.36 2.32
N PHE A 152 9.16 -6.17 2.20
CA PHE A 152 9.67 -4.95 2.81
C PHE A 152 9.69 -5.06 4.34
N LEU A 153 8.55 -5.37 4.96
CA LEU A 153 8.45 -5.54 6.41
C LEU A 153 9.31 -6.70 6.92
N CYS A 154 9.45 -7.79 6.15
CA CYS A 154 10.40 -8.86 6.45
C CYS A 154 11.84 -8.34 6.53
N LEU A 155 12.31 -7.57 5.53
CA LEU A 155 13.66 -7.04 5.53
C LEU A 155 13.92 -6.09 6.68
N VAL A 156 12.98 -5.19 6.95
CA VAL A 156 13.08 -4.24 8.07
C VAL A 156 13.09 -4.99 9.40
N SER A 157 12.23 -6.00 9.57
CA SER A 157 12.20 -6.84 10.77
C SER A 157 13.48 -7.65 10.95
N LEU A 158 14.04 -8.21 9.87
CA LEU A 158 15.33 -8.91 9.89
C LEU A 158 16.50 -7.96 10.19
N ALA A 159 16.43 -6.72 9.73
CA ALA A 159 17.42 -5.69 10.08
C ALA A 159 17.33 -5.35 11.58
N ALA A 160 16.13 -5.10 12.10
CA ALA A 160 15.88 -4.87 13.51
C ALA A 160 16.33 -6.07 14.38
N LEU A 161 16.02 -7.29 13.96
CA LEU A 161 16.43 -8.52 14.65
C LEU A 161 17.96 -8.65 14.76
N SER A 162 18.72 -8.17 13.77
CA SER A 162 20.18 -8.22 13.80
C SER A 162 20.81 -7.25 14.82
N THR A 163 20.08 -6.25 15.28
CA THR A 163 20.55 -5.31 16.31
C THR A 163 20.26 -5.79 17.73
N GLN A 164 19.44 -6.84 17.89
CA GLN A 164 19.00 -7.37 19.18
C GLN A 164 19.78 -8.62 19.58
N PRO A 165 19.99 -8.88 20.88
CA PRO A 165 20.58 -10.12 21.37
C PRO A 165 19.55 -11.28 21.34
N ALA A 166 18.85 -11.45 20.22
CA ALA A 166 17.71 -12.36 20.08
C ALA A 166 18.06 -13.82 20.43
N ARG A 167 19.29 -14.26 20.11
CA ARG A 167 19.76 -15.61 20.46
C ARG A 167 19.85 -15.82 21.97
N GLN A 168 20.36 -14.82 22.70
CA GLN A 168 20.49 -14.86 24.17
C GLN A 168 19.11 -14.82 24.83
N ILE A 169 18.23 -13.91 24.40
CA ILE A 169 16.85 -13.81 24.89
C ILE A 169 16.09 -15.13 24.64
N THR A 170 16.22 -15.71 23.44
CA THR A 170 15.58 -17.00 23.13
C THR A 170 16.17 -18.13 23.97
N ALA A 171 17.48 -18.14 24.24
CA ALA A 171 18.11 -19.14 25.11
C ALA A 171 17.58 -19.05 26.55
N ILE A 172 17.46 -17.83 27.10
CA ILE A 172 16.85 -17.60 28.41
C ILE A 172 15.39 -18.08 28.43
N GLY A 173 14.59 -17.73 27.41
CA GLY A 173 13.21 -18.21 27.32
C GLY A 173 13.13 -19.74 27.33
N ARG A 174 14.04 -20.42 26.63
CA ARG A 174 14.11 -21.88 26.62
C ARG A 174 14.48 -22.47 27.97
N SER A 175 15.37 -21.86 28.72
CA SER A 175 15.68 -22.30 30.09
C SER A 175 14.51 -22.16 31.06
N LEU A 176 13.55 -21.27 30.74
CA LEU A 176 12.29 -21.11 31.45
C LEU A 176 11.16 -22.04 30.96
N GLY A 177 11.47 -22.96 30.02
CA GLY A 177 10.52 -23.96 29.54
C GLY A 177 9.74 -23.55 28.27
N TYR A 178 9.98 -22.39 27.71
CA TYR A 178 9.35 -21.99 26.44
C TYR A 178 9.93 -22.77 25.25
N SER A 179 9.09 -23.08 24.25
CA SER A 179 9.60 -23.51 22.95
C SER A 179 10.40 -22.38 22.27
N LYS A 180 11.24 -22.71 21.29
CA LYS A 180 12.03 -21.70 20.56
C LYS A 180 11.13 -20.62 19.94
N ASP A 181 10.05 -21.04 19.29
CA ASP A 181 9.13 -20.13 18.60
C ASP A 181 8.32 -19.30 19.60
N ALA A 182 7.86 -19.91 20.72
CA ALA A 182 7.20 -19.17 21.79
C ALA A 182 8.11 -18.11 22.41
N ALA A 183 9.38 -18.45 22.67
CA ALA A 183 10.35 -17.48 23.18
C ALA A 183 10.60 -16.34 22.17
N MET A 184 10.68 -16.65 20.87
CA MET A 184 10.81 -15.64 19.82
C MET A 184 9.58 -14.71 19.81
N TRP A 185 8.36 -15.27 19.77
CA TRP A 185 7.12 -14.50 19.73
C TRP A 185 6.91 -13.63 20.95
N LEU A 186 7.11 -14.17 22.14
CA LEU A 186 6.74 -13.50 23.39
C LEU A 186 7.82 -12.56 23.90
N LEU A 187 9.10 -12.85 23.64
CA LEU A 187 10.21 -12.11 24.26
C LEU A 187 10.97 -11.23 23.25
N VAL A 188 11.07 -11.65 21.97
CA VAL A 188 11.85 -10.91 20.97
C VAL A 188 10.98 -10.02 20.09
N MET A 189 9.85 -10.55 19.57
CA MET A 189 9.02 -9.82 18.61
C MET A 189 8.42 -8.51 19.15
N PRO A 190 8.07 -8.36 20.43
CA PRO A 190 7.62 -7.07 20.97
C PRO A 190 8.67 -5.96 20.85
N ASP A 191 9.95 -6.28 21.03
CA ASP A 191 11.04 -5.32 20.86
C ASP A 191 11.28 -5.00 19.38
N ILE A 192 11.17 -6.00 18.51
CA ILE A 192 11.20 -5.78 17.06
C ILE A 192 10.07 -4.85 16.63
N TYR A 193 8.84 -5.06 17.11
CA TYR A 193 7.71 -4.17 16.83
C TYR A 193 8.01 -2.71 17.19
N ARG A 194 8.62 -2.46 18.36
CA ARG A 194 8.99 -1.10 18.77
C ARG A 194 9.97 -0.43 17.79
N LEU A 195 10.87 -1.20 17.18
CA LEU A 195 11.84 -0.69 16.22
C LEU A 195 11.24 -0.45 14.84
N ILE A 196 10.26 -1.26 14.42
CA ILE A 196 9.68 -1.16 13.07
C ILE A 196 8.39 -0.34 13.00
N ARG A 197 7.91 0.22 14.10
CA ARG A 197 6.65 1.00 14.13
C ARG A 197 6.61 2.15 13.13
N LEU A 198 7.73 2.85 12.90
CA LEU A 198 7.80 3.92 11.91
C LEU A 198 7.76 3.38 10.47
N PRO A 199 8.57 2.37 10.07
CA PRO A 199 8.37 1.67 8.80
C PRO A 199 6.96 1.12 8.60
N LEU A 200 6.32 0.59 9.65
CA LEU A 200 4.95 0.09 9.57
C LEU A 200 3.95 1.23 9.30
N ALA A 201 4.11 2.38 9.97
CA ALA A 201 3.32 3.57 9.68
C ALA A 201 3.54 4.06 8.25
N ALA A 202 4.79 4.03 7.74
CA ALA A 202 5.08 4.39 6.35
C ALA A 202 4.39 3.44 5.36
N VAL A 203 4.32 2.14 5.65
CA VAL A 203 3.55 1.17 4.85
C VAL A 203 2.07 1.51 4.85
N LEU A 204 1.50 1.89 5.99
CA LEU A 204 0.09 2.29 6.07
C LEU A 204 -0.18 3.53 5.21
N VAL A 205 0.62 4.59 5.38
CA VAL A 205 0.52 5.83 4.59
C VAL A 205 0.61 5.52 3.09
N PHE A 206 1.58 4.71 2.69
CA PHE A 206 1.74 4.29 1.30
C PHE A 206 0.53 3.51 0.81
N SER A 207 0.08 2.49 1.54
CA SER A 207 -1.03 1.61 1.13
C SER A 207 -2.36 2.36 1.01
N VAL A 208 -2.61 3.39 1.84
CA VAL A 208 -3.81 4.25 1.76
C VAL A 208 -3.72 5.20 0.56
N SER A 209 -2.51 5.63 0.16
CA SER A 209 -2.30 6.68 -0.84
C SER A 209 -1.74 6.19 -2.18
N VAL A 210 -1.60 4.86 -2.38
CA VAL A 210 -1.01 4.30 -3.59
C VAL A 210 -1.86 4.61 -4.83
N VAL A 211 -1.24 5.19 -5.85
CA VAL A 211 -1.87 5.56 -7.13
C VAL A 211 -1.64 4.50 -8.19
N ASP A 212 -0.38 4.15 -8.44
CA ASP A 212 0.05 3.30 -9.56
C ASP A 212 -0.58 1.90 -9.56
N MET A 213 -0.64 1.24 -8.40
CA MET A 213 -1.34 -0.04 -8.28
C MET A 213 -2.85 0.12 -8.37
N SER A 214 -3.40 1.21 -7.81
CA SER A 214 -4.83 1.49 -7.79
C SER A 214 -5.38 1.81 -9.18
N LEU A 215 -4.59 2.42 -10.06
CA LEU A 215 -4.95 2.65 -11.46
C LEU A 215 -5.07 1.34 -12.26
N VAL A 216 -4.33 0.29 -11.87
CA VAL A 216 -4.32 -1.01 -12.57
C VAL A 216 -5.34 -1.98 -11.98
N LEU A 217 -5.45 -2.03 -10.66
CA LEU A 217 -6.22 -3.04 -9.91
C LEU A 217 -7.33 -2.46 -9.05
N GLY A 218 -7.44 -1.13 -8.95
CA GLY A 218 -8.50 -0.50 -8.16
C GLY A 218 -9.85 -0.56 -8.88
N PRO A 219 -10.96 -0.61 -8.13
CA PRO A 219 -12.30 -0.52 -8.71
C PRO A 219 -12.52 0.84 -9.38
N GLY A 220 -13.32 0.82 -10.46
CA GLY A 220 -13.63 2.03 -11.22
C GLY A 220 -14.70 2.93 -10.59
N LEU A 221 -15.64 2.35 -9.81
CA LEU A 221 -16.80 3.07 -9.27
C LEU A 221 -17.20 2.58 -7.85
N PRO A 222 -16.91 3.35 -6.79
CA PRO A 222 -16.02 4.50 -6.80
C PRO A 222 -14.55 4.05 -6.90
N PRO A 223 -13.68 4.85 -7.53
CA PRO A 223 -12.26 4.57 -7.51
C PRO A 223 -11.66 4.87 -6.12
N PRO A 224 -10.47 4.33 -5.78
CA PRO A 224 -9.73 4.76 -4.61
C PRO A 224 -9.49 6.28 -4.61
N LEU A 225 -9.41 6.88 -3.43
CA LEU A 225 -9.32 8.34 -3.28
C LEU A 225 -8.15 8.95 -4.07
N ALA A 226 -6.99 8.27 -4.07
CA ALA A 226 -5.81 8.70 -4.82
C ALA A 226 -6.07 8.77 -6.33
N VAL A 227 -6.79 7.79 -6.88
CA VAL A 227 -7.16 7.75 -8.31
C VAL A 227 -8.20 8.83 -8.62
N MET A 228 -9.17 9.05 -7.74
CA MET A 228 -10.17 10.12 -7.90
C MET A 228 -9.50 11.51 -7.97
N VAL A 229 -8.49 11.73 -7.14
CA VAL A 229 -7.70 12.96 -7.13
C VAL A 229 -6.93 13.12 -8.45
N VAL A 230 -6.26 12.04 -8.93
CA VAL A 230 -5.54 12.07 -10.21
C VAL A 230 -6.47 12.39 -11.36
N HIS A 231 -7.64 11.76 -11.43
CA HIS A 231 -8.63 12.07 -12.47
C HIS A 231 -9.06 13.55 -12.45
N GLY A 232 -9.18 14.17 -11.27
CA GLY A 232 -9.47 15.60 -11.16
C GLY A 232 -8.34 16.51 -11.68
N PHE A 233 -7.07 16.08 -11.60
CA PHE A 233 -5.95 16.81 -12.20
C PHE A 233 -5.84 16.60 -13.71
N GLU A 234 -6.33 15.48 -14.22
CA GLU A 234 -6.34 15.12 -15.65
C GLU A 234 -7.58 15.64 -16.39
N ASP A 235 -8.56 16.20 -15.65
CA ASP A 235 -9.78 16.74 -16.24
C ASP A 235 -9.45 17.87 -17.23
N PRO A 236 -10.07 17.88 -18.44
CA PRO A 236 -9.94 18.96 -19.40
C PRO A 236 -10.35 20.34 -18.84
N ASP A 237 -11.31 20.38 -17.90
CA ASP A 237 -11.64 21.59 -17.17
C ASP A 237 -10.59 21.90 -16.11
N LEU A 238 -9.78 22.93 -16.38
CA LEU A 238 -8.72 23.34 -15.45
C LEU A 238 -9.24 23.79 -14.08
N LEU A 239 -10.52 24.16 -13.96
CA LEU A 239 -11.14 24.50 -12.67
C LEU A 239 -11.31 23.27 -11.77
N ALA A 240 -11.36 22.05 -12.33
CA ALA A 240 -11.39 20.81 -11.58
C ALA A 240 -10.12 20.59 -10.73
N ARG A 241 -9.01 21.28 -11.05
CA ARG A 241 -7.78 21.25 -10.24
C ARG A 241 -7.95 21.85 -8.85
N LEU A 242 -8.89 22.77 -8.66
CA LEU A 242 -9.16 23.34 -7.34
C LEU A 242 -9.70 22.27 -6.37
N PRO A 243 -10.83 21.58 -6.65
CA PRO A 243 -11.29 20.50 -5.80
C PRO A 243 -10.32 19.31 -5.75
N ALA A 244 -9.61 18.97 -6.83
CA ALA A 244 -8.59 17.92 -6.81
C ALA A 244 -7.44 18.23 -5.83
N SER A 245 -6.99 19.49 -5.78
CA SER A 245 -5.99 19.94 -4.80
C SER A 245 -6.52 19.82 -3.37
N ALA A 246 -7.78 20.14 -3.12
CA ALA A 246 -8.41 19.95 -1.82
C ALA A 246 -8.50 18.45 -1.45
N GLY A 247 -8.81 17.59 -2.43
CA GLY A 247 -8.79 16.14 -2.28
C GLY A 247 -7.40 15.60 -1.93
N THR A 248 -6.33 16.18 -2.51
CA THR A 248 -4.93 15.84 -2.17
C THR A 248 -4.62 16.16 -0.71
N LEU A 249 -5.04 17.33 -0.20
CA LEU A 249 -4.86 17.68 1.21
C LEU A 249 -5.66 16.77 2.13
N LEU A 250 -6.90 16.45 1.75
CA LEU A 250 -7.72 15.50 2.51
C LEU A 250 -7.04 14.14 2.59
N GLN A 251 -6.53 13.60 1.48
CA GLN A 251 -5.81 12.34 1.45
C GLN A 251 -4.54 12.37 2.30
N SER A 252 -3.76 13.46 2.23
CA SER A 252 -2.56 13.64 3.05
C SER A 252 -2.87 13.72 4.54
N GLY A 253 -4.07 14.17 4.92
CA GLY A 253 -4.54 14.20 6.30
C GLY A 253 -5.12 12.87 6.79
N LEU A 254 -5.51 11.97 5.88
CA LEU A 254 -6.03 10.64 6.20
C LEU A 254 -4.92 9.58 6.30
N ALA A 255 -3.79 9.80 5.64
CA ALA A 255 -2.63 8.93 5.61
C ALA A 255 -1.64 9.25 6.74
#